data_7e363e2001e80a4de1fba0abfd72d64d
#
_entry.id   7e363e2001e80a4de1fba0abfd72d64d
#
_cell.length_a   1.000
_cell.length_b   1.000
_cell.length_c   1.000
_cell.angle_alpha   90.00
_cell.angle_beta   90.00
_cell.angle_gamma   90.00
#
_symmetry.space_group_name_H-M   'P 1'
#
loop_
_entity.id
_entity.type
_entity.pdbx_description
1 polymer ?
#
loop_
_entity_poly.entity_id
_entity_poly.type
_entity_poly.pdbx_seq_one_letter_code
_entity_poly.pdbx_strand_id
1 'polypeptide(L)'
;MESVANDLLSALKKTEQLRRIDEVAASQRPAPGKWSKKEILGHLIDSAANNHQRFVRLQLGSRIDLPGYDGDEWVRVQRYQDRPWSEIIDLWRMYNTQLASVIRHVNPDALRHFWHTPDGSDVDLEFIMRDYVVHLQHHLDQIFDTQI
;
A
#
# COMPACT_ATOMS: atom_id res chain seq x y z
N MET A 1 -15.89 -3.96 -8.64
CA MET A 1 -14.52 -3.55 -8.22
C MET A 1 -13.85 -2.61 -9.23
N GLU A 2 -14.47 -2.34 -10.37
CA GLU A 2 -13.94 -1.42 -11.41
C GLU A 2 -13.64 -0.02 -10.85
N SER A 3 -14.56 0.58 -10.06
CA SER A 3 -14.35 1.90 -9.45
C SER A 3 -13.13 1.90 -8.52
N VAL A 4 -12.97 0.87 -7.69
CA VAL A 4 -11.84 0.75 -6.75
C VAL A 4 -10.50 0.67 -7.50
N ALA A 5 -10.45 -0.09 -8.60
CA ALA A 5 -9.27 -0.15 -9.46
C ALA A 5 -8.97 1.22 -10.11
N ASN A 6 -10.01 1.94 -10.54
CA ASN A 6 -9.85 3.27 -11.11
C ASN A 6 -9.40 4.30 -10.07
N ASP A 7 -9.86 4.21 -8.82
CA ASP A 7 -9.41 5.07 -7.72
C ASP A 7 -7.92 4.82 -7.43
N LEU A 8 -7.48 3.56 -7.40
CA LEU A 8 -6.07 3.22 -7.26
C LEU A 8 -5.23 3.78 -8.41
N LEU A 9 -5.65 3.59 -9.66
CA LEU A 9 -4.95 4.14 -10.83
C LEU A 9 -4.92 5.67 -10.82
N SER A 10 -5.97 6.31 -10.31
CA SER A 10 -6.00 7.77 -10.13
C SER A 10 -4.97 8.24 -9.11
N ALA A 11 -4.82 7.51 -8.00
CA ALA A 11 -3.78 7.80 -7.00
C ALA A 11 -2.36 7.71 -7.61
N LEU A 12 -2.12 6.78 -8.54
CA LEU A 12 -0.82 6.64 -9.21
C LEU A 12 -0.44 7.85 -10.09
N LYS A 13 -1.39 8.70 -10.46
CA LYS A 13 -1.08 9.97 -11.17
C LYS A 13 -0.23 10.91 -10.32
N LYS A 14 -0.25 10.75 -8.99
CA LYS A 14 0.64 11.50 -8.06
C LYS A 14 2.14 11.16 -8.26
N THR A 15 2.49 10.12 -9.04
CA THR A 15 3.87 9.77 -9.36
C THR A 15 4.67 10.99 -9.87
N GLU A 16 4.09 11.82 -10.74
CA GLU A 16 4.76 13.00 -11.28
C GLU A 16 5.05 14.04 -10.18
N GLN A 17 4.15 14.17 -9.21
CA GLN A 17 4.36 15.05 -8.07
C GLN A 17 5.43 14.50 -7.12
N LEU A 18 5.44 13.19 -6.88
CA LEU A 18 6.49 12.51 -6.09
C LEU A 18 7.87 12.72 -6.71
N ARG A 19 8.00 12.63 -8.04
CA ARG A 19 9.26 12.83 -8.75
C ARG A 19 9.82 14.26 -8.67
N ARG A 20 8.98 15.25 -8.33
CA ARG A 20 9.42 16.65 -8.13
C ARG A 20 10.03 16.87 -6.74
N ILE A 21 9.84 15.96 -5.81
CA ILE A 21 10.46 15.99 -4.49
C ILE A 21 11.90 15.50 -4.67
N ASP A 22 12.87 16.31 -4.25
CA ASP A 22 14.27 15.91 -4.34
C ASP A 22 14.66 14.88 -3.26
N GLU A 23 15.82 14.28 -3.45
CA GLU A 23 16.35 13.21 -2.59
C GLU A 23 16.52 13.66 -1.12
N VAL A 24 16.95 14.91 -0.92
CA VAL A 24 17.17 15.47 0.43
C VAL A 24 15.85 15.64 1.14
N ALA A 25 14.87 16.28 0.52
CA ALA A 25 13.53 16.47 1.07
C ALA A 25 12.81 15.14 1.31
N ALA A 26 12.99 14.15 0.41
CA ALA A 26 12.40 12.83 0.59
C ALA A 26 12.99 12.05 1.77
N SER A 27 14.26 12.29 2.10
CA SER A 27 14.98 11.62 3.20
C SER A 27 14.78 12.29 4.56
N GLN A 28 14.28 13.51 4.60
CA GLN A 28 14.15 14.30 5.83
C GLN A 28 12.96 13.79 6.66
N ARG A 29 13.22 13.51 7.94
CA ARG A 29 12.18 13.20 8.92
C ARG A 29 11.68 14.49 9.56
N PRO A 30 10.36 14.75 9.62
CA PRO A 30 9.81 16.00 10.15
C PRO A 30 10.05 16.18 11.66
N ALA A 31 10.21 15.08 12.39
CA ALA A 31 10.53 15.08 13.83
C ALA A 31 11.15 13.73 14.24
N PRO A 32 11.82 13.65 15.41
CA PRO A 32 12.28 12.38 15.95
C PRO A 32 11.14 11.35 16.05
N GLY A 33 11.39 10.13 15.58
CA GLY A 33 10.40 9.05 15.58
C GLY A 33 9.30 9.15 14.52
N LYS A 34 9.34 10.16 13.64
CA LYS A 34 8.43 10.26 12.50
C LYS A 34 9.09 9.75 11.22
N TRP A 35 8.31 9.15 10.35
CA TRP A 35 8.76 8.67 9.06
C TRP A 35 9.11 9.81 8.10
N SER A 36 10.17 9.62 7.32
CA SER A 36 10.45 10.42 6.13
C SER A 36 9.47 10.05 5.00
N LYS A 37 9.45 10.85 3.92
CA LYS A 37 8.65 10.55 2.73
C LYS A 37 9.05 9.21 2.10
N LYS A 38 10.34 8.85 2.15
CA LYS A 38 10.84 7.53 1.73
C LYS A 38 10.23 6.39 2.56
N GLU A 39 10.18 6.55 3.86
CA GLU A 39 9.63 5.56 4.78
C GLU A 39 8.11 5.43 4.63
N ILE A 40 7.39 6.55 4.43
CA ILE A 40 5.94 6.53 4.16
C ILE A 40 5.65 5.79 2.83
N LEU A 41 6.35 6.13 1.76
CA LEU A 41 6.14 5.46 0.47
C LEU A 41 6.58 3.99 0.53
N GLY A 42 7.63 3.68 1.29
CA GLY A 42 8.07 2.32 1.59
C GLY A 42 7.01 1.53 2.35
N HIS A 43 6.38 2.11 3.36
CA HIS A 43 5.24 1.51 4.07
C HIS A 43 4.09 1.18 3.10
N LEU A 44 3.83 2.01 2.10
CA LEU A 44 2.83 1.70 1.08
C LEU A 44 3.23 0.53 0.16
N ILE A 45 4.53 0.30 -0.05
CA ILE A 45 5.02 -0.91 -0.73
C ILE A 45 4.82 -2.14 0.15
N ASP A 46 5.09 -2.05 1.45
CA ASP A 46 4.85 -3.13 2.41
C ASP A 46 3.36 -3.48 2.50
N SER A 47 2.50 -2.47 2.52
CA SER A 47 1.04 -2.64 2.47
C SER A 47 0.61 -3.34 1.18
N ALA A 48 1.18 -2.96 0.03
CA ALA A 48 0.94 -3.63 -1.24
C ALA A 48 1.33 -5.11 -1.20
N ALA A 49 2.49 -5.44 -0.66
CA ALA A 49 2.98 -6.82 -0.56
C ALA A 49 2.08 -7.69 0.32
N ASN A 50 1.65 -7.19 1.47
CA ASN A 50 0.76 -7.91 2.39
C ASN A 50 -0.65 -8.08 1.80
N ASN A 51 -1.21 -7.04 1.20
CA ASN A 51 -2.54 -7.09 0.61
C ASN A 51 -2.58 -7.90 -0.68
N HIS A 52 -1.50 -7.91 -1.47
CA HIS A 52 -1.39 -8.78 -2.65
C HIS A 52 -1.58 -10.25 -2.28
N GLN A 53 -0.96 -10.71 -1.19
CA GLN A 53 -1.14 -12.08 -0.70
C GLN A 53 -2.62 -12.36 -0.38
N ARG A 54 -3.30 -11.42 0.29
CA ARG A 54 -4.72 -11.55 0.62
C ARG A 54 -5.60 -11.55 -0.63
N PHE A 55 -5.37 -10.63 -1.56
CA PHE A 55 -6.16 -10.50 -2.79
C PHE A 55 -6.10 -11.74 -3.67
N VAL A 56 -4.92 -12.35 -3.81
CA VAL A 56 -4.75 -13.54 -4.63
C VAL A 56 -5.26 -14.79 -3.91
N ARG A 57 -4.86 -14.99 -2.66
CA ARG A 57 -5.20 -16.19 -1.90
C ARG A 57 -6.70 -16.33 -1.65
N LEU A 58 -7.42 -15.23 -1.41
CA LEU A 58 -8.87 -15.24 -1.23
C LEU A 58 -9.64 -15.50 -2.53
N GLN A 59 -9.01 -15.39 -3.69
CA GLN A 59 -9.60 -15.86 -4.94
C GLN A 59 -9.37 -17.35 -5.20
N LEU A 60 -8.43 -17.96 -4.48
CA LEU A 60 -8.09 -19.39 -4.58
C LEU A 60 -8.71 -20.23 -3.46
N GLY A 61 -9.13 -19.60 -2.37
CA GLY A 61 -9.74 -20.26 -1.22
C GLY A 61 -10.69 -19.32 -0.49
N SER A 62 -11.71 -19.88 0.17
CA SER A 62 -12.78 -19.11 0.82
C SER A 62 -12.36 -18.44 2.12
N ARG A 63 -11.27 -18.90 2.73
CA ARG A 63 -10.70 -18.39 3.99
C ARG A 63 -9.18 -18.42 3.94
N ILE A 64 -8.54 -17.42 4.53
CA ILE A 64 -7.11 -17.41 4.83
C ILE A 64 -6.87 -17.03 6.28
N ASP A 65 -5.80 -17.59 6.86
CA ASP A 65 -5.28 -17.29 8.19
C ASP A 65 -3.83 -16.79 8.02
N LEU A 66 -3.67 -15.51 7.71
CA LEU A 66 -2.36 -14.86 7.58
C LEU A 66 -2.11 -13.96 8.79
N PRO A 67 -0.85 -13.83 9.24
CA PRO A 67 -0.52 -12.87 10.28
C PRO A 67 -0.77 -11.44 9.82
N GLY A 68 -0.99 -10.54 10.78
CA GLY A 68 -0.79 -9.12 10.58
C GLY A 68 0.69 -8.78 10.46
N TYR A 69 1.02 -7.51 10.30
CA TYR A 69 2.39 -7.05 10.32
C TYR A 69 2.53 -5.73 11.08
N ASP A 70 3.67 -5.55 11.73
CA ASP A 70 4.05 -4.29 12.36
C ASP A 70 4.68 -3.38 11.31
N GLY A 71 4.02 -2.26 11.00
CA GLY A 71 4.46 -1.34 9.94
C GLY A 71 5.82 -0.69 10.25
N ASP A 72 6.07 -0.32 11.51
CA ASP A 72 7.32 0.31 11.92
C ASP A 72 8.51 -0.67 11.78
N GLU A 73 8.32 -1.91 12.23
CA GLU A 73 9.35 -2.94 12.10
C GLU A 73 9.62 -3.32 10.64
N TRP A 74 8.60 -3.38 9.79
CA TRP A 74 8.77 -3.64 8.37
C TRP A 74 9.58 -2.53 7.70
N VAL A 75 9.19 -1.28 7.90
CA VAL A 75 9.93 -0.13 7.33
C VAL A 75 11.38 -0.12 7.81
N ARG A 76 11.62 -0.42 9.08
CA ARG A 76 12.97 -0.49 9.67
C ARG A 76 13.82 -1.58 9.01
N VAL A 77 13.27 -2.79 8.85
CA VAL A 77 14.00 -3.94 8.26
C VAL A 77 14.21 -3.76 6.76
N GLN A 78 13.26 -3.20 6.04
CA GLN A 78 13.33 -2.93 4.60
C GLN A 78 14.33 -1.82 4.24
N ARG A 79 14.71 -0.95 5.21
CA ARG A 79 15.74 0.08 5.04
C ARG A 79 15.46 1.04 3.87
N TYR A 80 14.21 1.47 3.71
CA TYR A 80 13.83 2.40 2.65
C TYR A 80 14.61 3.72 2.68
N GLN A 81 15.03 4.16 3.87
CA GLN A 81 15.82 5.38 4.04
C GLN A 81 17.15 5.33 3.26
N ASP A 82 17.73 4.16 3.07
CA ASP A 82 19.02 3.97 2.40
C ASP A 82 18.88 3.80 0.87
N ARG A 83 17.67 3.78 0.35
CA ARG A 83 17.42 3.58 -1.09
C ARG A 83 17.22 4.91 -1.82
N PRO A 84 17.60 5.00 -3.12
CA PRO A 84 17.27 6.15 -3.95
C PRO A 84 15.74 6.39 -4.00
N TRP A 85 15.32 7.65 -3.84
CA TRP A 85 13.91 8.04 -3.89
C TRP A 85 13.21 7.60 -5.19
N SER A 86 13.90 7.75 -6.33
CA SER A 86 13.39 7.34 -7.63
C SER A 86 13.06 5.85 -7.73
N GLU A 87 13.87 4.98 -7.13
CA GLU A 87 13.64 3.53 -7.11
C GLU A 87 12.42 3.16 -6.27
N ILE A 88 12.23 3.84 -5.13
CA ILE A 88 11.05 3.62 -4.27
C ILE A 88 9.78 4.02 -5.01
N ILE A 89 9.79 5.16 -5.71
CA ILE A 89 8.67 5.61 -6.55
C ILE A 89 8.36 4.58 -7.64
N ASP A 90 9.37 4.10 -8.35
CA ASP A 90 9.18 3.15 -9.43
C ASP A 90 8.60 1.82 -8.95
N LEU A 91 9.12 1.28 -7.85
CA LEU A 91 8.63 0.05 -7.25
C LEU A 91 7.18 0.22 -6.79
N TRP A 92 6.86 1.31 -6.06
CA TRP A 92 5.52 1.61 -5.62
C TRP A 92 4.54 1.70 -6.79
N ARG A 93 4.88 2.45 -7.85
CA ARG A 93 4.05 2.65 -9.03
C ARG A 93 3.80 1.33 -9.76
N MET A 94 4.86 0.56 -10.05
CA MET A 94 4.75 -0.70 -10.79
C MET A 94 3.93 -1.73 -10.01
N TYR A 95 4.17 -1.85 -8.71
CA TYR A 95 3.45 -2.80 -7.88
C TYR A 95 1.95 -2.47 -7.81
N ASN A 96 1.60 -1.21 -7.59
CA ASN A 96 0.21 -0.79 -7.53
C ASN A 96 -0.50 -0.84 -8.90
N THR A 97 0.21 -0.69 -10.00
CA THR A 97 -0.34 -0.95 -11.34
C THR A 97 -0.79 -2.42 -11.47
N GLN A 98 0.02 -3.36 -10.97
CA GLN A 98 -0.35 -4.78 -10.93
C GLN A 98 -1.55 -5.02 -10.00
N LEU A 99 -1.58 -4.42 -8.81
CA LEU A 99 -2.70 -4.58 -7.89
C LEU A 99 -4.01 -4.01 -8.44
N ALA A 100 -3.95 -2.88 -9.16
CA ALA A 100 -5.13 -2.34 -9.84
C ALA A 100 -5.71 -3.34 -10.86
N SER A 101 -4.84 -4.07 -11.57
CA SER A 101 -5.27 -5.14 -12.47
C SER A 101 -5.92 -6.31 -11.70
N VAL A 102 -5.33 -6.73 -10.58
CA VAL A 102 -5.90 -7.80 -9.73
C VAL A 102 -7.28 -7.40 -9.20
N ILE A 103 -7.43 -6.18 -8.70
CA ILE A 103 -8.71 -5.66 -8.20
C ILE A 103 -9.76 -5.59 -9.32
N ARG A 104 -9.37 -5.11 -10.51
CA ARG A 104 -10.28 -4.99 -11.66
C ARG A 104 -10.85 -6.32 -12.11
N HIS A 105 -10.03 -7.35 -12.13
CA HIS A 105 -10.38 -8.68 -12.64
C HIS A 105 -10.72 -9.70 -11.53
N VAL A 106 -11.00 -9.20 -10.32
CA VAL A 106 -11.37 -10.08 -9.21
C VAL A 106 -12.62 -10.91 -9.57
N ASN A 107 -12.60 -12.20 -9.21
CA ASN A 107 -13.79 -13.03 -9.31
C ASN A 107 -14.88 -12.50 -8.35
N PRO A 108 -16.07 -12.09 -8.87
CA PRO A 108 -17.14 -11.58 -8.00
C PRO A 108 -17.58 -12.55 -6.92
N ASP A 109 -17.54 -13.87 -7.19
CA ASP A 109 -17.93 -14.89 -6.23
C ASP A 109 -16.97 -14.97 -5.03
N ALA A 110 -15.73 -14.49 -5.20
CA ALA A 110 -14.74 -14.47 -4.14
C ALA A 110 -14.84 -13.25 -3.22
N LEU A 111 -15.66 -12.25 -3.54
CA LEU A 111 -15.72 -11.00 -2.76
C LEU A 111 -16.17 -11.21 -1.31
N ARG A 112 -16.87 -12.30 -1.01
CA ARG A 112 -17.29 -12.68 0.35
C ARG A 112 -16.35 -13.68 1.02
N HIS A 113 -15.30 -14.14 0.36
CA HIS A 113 -14.23 -14.87 1.00
C HIS A 113 -13.51 -13.97 2.00
N PHE A 114 -13.00 -14.52 3.10
CA PHE A 114 -12.53 -13.68 4.20
C PHE A 114 -11.16 -14.08 4.75
N TRP A 115 -10.48 -13.08 5.25
CA TRP A 115 -9.32 -13.23 6.09
C TRP A 115 -9.76 -13.27 7.54
N HIS A 116 -9.41 -14.39 8.22
CA HIS A 116 -9.52 -14.48 9.66
C HIS A 116 -8.29 -13.80 10.28
N THR A 117 -8.52 -12.66 10.89
CA THR A 117 -7.46 -11.82 11.44
C THR A 117 -6.92 -12.38 12.77
N PRO A 118 -5.69 -12.03 13.18
CA PRO A 118 -5.12 -12.50 14.45
C PRO A 118 -5.93 -12.10 15.70
N ASP A 119 -6.75 -11.05 15.62
CA ASP A 119 -7.63 -10.62 16.70
C ASP A 119 -8.98 -11.37 16.73
N GLY A 120 -9.18 -12.31 15.80
CA GLY A 120 -10.38 -13.15 15.71
C GLY A 120 -11.52 -12.57 14.88
N SER A 121 -11.31 -11.48 14.18
CA SER A 121 -12.31 -10.89 13.27
C SER A 121 -12.26 -11.53 11.88
N ASP A 122 -13.38 -11.53 11.16
CA ASP A 122 -13.47 -11.95 9.77
C ASP A 122 -13.66 -10.71 8.89
N VAL A 123 -12.75 -10.53 7.93
CA VAL A 123 -12.75 -9.37 7.02
C VAL A 123 -12.82 -9.86 5.58
N ASP A 124 -13.89 -9.51 4.86
CA ASP A 124 -14.10 -10.01 3.51
C ASP A 124 -13.20 -9.30 2.47
N LEU A 125 -13.00 -9.97 1.34
CA LEU A 125 -12.12 -9.52 0.27
C LEU A 125 -12.54 -8.16 -0.29
N GLU A 126 -13.86 -7.90 -0.42
CA GLU A 126 -14.35 -6.63 -0.91
C GLU A 126 -13.91 -5.48 0.01
N PHE A 127 -14.09 -5.65 1.31
CA PHE A 127 -13.67 -4.66 2.30
C PHE A 127 -12.15 -4.43 2.23
N ILE A 128 -11.35 -5.52 2.20
CA ILE A 128 -9.88 -5.41 2.17
C ILE A 128 -9.42 -4.61 0.95
N MET A 129 -10.01 -4.84 -0.23
CA MET A 129 -9.65 -4.12 -1.46
C MET A 129 -10.03 -2.64 -1.40
N ARG A 130 -11.17 -2.29 -0.83
CA ARG A 130 -11.61 -0.90 -0.65
C ARG A 130 -10.75 -0.17 0.37
N ASP A 131 -10.55 -0.78 1.54
CA ASP A 131 -9.75 -0.23 2.64
C ASP A 131 -8.29 0.00 2.20
N TYR A 132 -7.74 -0.90 1.40
CA TYR A 132 -6.40 -0.76 0.83
C TYR A 132 -6.21 0.57 0.08
N VAL A 133 -7.18 0.94 -0.77
CA VAL A 133 -7.10 2.19 -1.55
C VAL A 133 -7.27 3.41 -0.66
N VAL A 134 -8.17 3.36 0.33
CA VAL A 134 -8.36 4.43 1.32
C VAL A 134 -7.09 4.64 2.14
N HIS A 135 -6.48 3.56 2.64
CA HIS A 135 -5.22 3.60 3.39
C HIS A 135 -4.07 4.18 2.55
N LEU A 136 -3.93 3.74 1.29
CA LEU A 136 -2.93 4.27 0.36
C LEU A 136 -3.11 5.79 0.16
N GLN A 137 -4.34 6.24 -0.07
CA GLN A 137 -4.63 7.66 -0.28
C GLN A 137 -4.27 8.50 0.96
N HIS A 138 -4.64 8.01 2.16
CA HIS A 138 -4.31 8.67 3.42
C HIS A 138 -2.79 8.91 3.58
N HIS A 139 -1.98 7.89 3.33
CA HIS A 139 -0.52 8.02 3.44
C HIS A 139 0.11 8.85 2.31
N LEU A 140 -0.45 8.83 1.11
CA LEU A 140 -0.02 9.75 0.05
C LEU A 140 -0.27 11.21 0.44
N ASP A 141 -1.42 11.50 1.03
CA ASP A 141 -1.73 12.85 1.49
C ASP A 141 -0.74 13.30 2.57
N GLN A 142 -0.34 12.42 3.49
CA GLN A 142 0.72 12.74 4.46
C GLN A 142 2.06 13.15 3.80
N ILE A 143 2.44 12.53 2.66
CA ILE A 143 3.66 12.90 1.94
C ILE A 143 3.60 14.34 1.44
N PHE A 144 2.41 14.78 0.98
CA PHE A 144 2.23 16.11 0.40
C PHE A 144 1.88 17.20 1.44
N ASP A 145 1.19 16.83 2.52
CA ASP A 145 0.79 17.77 3.59
C ASP A 145 1.92 18.10 4.56
N THR A 146 2.96 17.27 4.61
CA THR A 146 4.14 17.53 5.44
C THR A 146 4.94 18.67 4.80
N GLN A 147 4.50 19.91 5.00
CA GLN A 147 5.33 21.11 4.79
C GLN A 147 6.41 21.11 5.87
N ILE A 148 7.66 21.05 5.42
CA ILE A 148 8.85 21.28 6.24
C ILE A 148 9.06 22.78 6.37
#